data_877bc165f359199402b8cfd78b07acc1
#
_entry.id   877bc165f359199402b8cfd78b07acc1
#
_cell.length_a   1.000
_cell.length_b   1.000
_cell.length_c   1.000
_cell.angle_alpha   90.00
_cell.angle_beta   90.00
_cell.angle_gamma   90.00
#
_symmetry.space_group_name_H-M   'P 1'
#
loop_
_entity.id
_entity.type
_entity.pdbx_description
1 polymer ?
#
loop_
_entity_poly.entity_id
_entity_poly.type
_entity_poly.pdbx_seq_one_letter_code
_entity_poly.pdbx_strand_id
1 'polypeptide(L)'
;MIAQSDRSDRFLSSAELTELQDFFTNSSARISAAQKLAANQQKIVDEGSQKFWAQCPNTPSNSGSAKKTALCQRDQGWYIRLVSYCILAGNSKPLEDIGLDGMRAMYVSLGIPLQNLKLAMTCIKSVALGLLSSEEAALAGPYFDKLIRAF
;
A
#
# COMPACT_ATOMS: atom_id res chain seq x y z
N MET A 1 19.73 -1.53 -8.39
CA MET A 1 20.50 -2.52 -9.12
C MET A 1 21.40 -1.89 -10.19
N ILE A 2 20.93 -1.52 -11.40
CA ILE A 2 21.76 -1.02 -12.53
C ILE A 2 22.67 0.14 -12.11
N ALA A 3 22.15 1.21 -11.53
CA ALA A 3 22.92 2.35 -11.07
C ALA A 3 23.98 2.02 -9.98
N GLN A 4 23.76 0.97 -9.22
CA GLN A 4 24.74 0.51 -8.23
C GLN A 4 25.88 -0.27 -8.88
N SER A 5 25.56 -1.11 -9.86
CA SER A 5 26.58 -1.84 -10.62
C SER A 5 27.45 -0.88 -11.43
N ASP A 6 26.84 0.13 -12.05
CA ASP A 6 27.56 1.19 -12.77
C ASP A 6 28.51 1.97 -11.86
N ARG A 7 28.06 2.39 -10.67
CA ARG A 7 28.92 3.07 -9.67
C ARG A 7 30.09 2.19 -9.20
N SER A 8 29.96 0.87 -9.30
CA SER A 8 30.98 -0.10 -8.92
C SER A 8 31.83 -0.57 -10.09
N ASP A 9 31.69 0.08 -11.26
CA ASP A 9 32.42 -0.22 -12.51
C ASP A 9 32.38 -1.71 -12.86
N ARG A 10 31.19 -2.34 -12.77
CA ARG A 10 30.98 -3.76 -13.05
C ARG A 10 29.68 -4.03 -13.81
N PHE A 11 29.63 -5.11 -14.53
CA PHE A 11 28.41 -5.66 -15.08
C PHE A 11 27.48 -6.21 -14.00
N LEU A 12 26.22 -6.42 -14.34
CA LEU A 12 25.28 -7.11 -13.47
C LEU A 12 25.74 -8.55 -13.22
N SER A 13 25.64 -8.99 -11.97
CA SER A 13 25.87 -10.38 -11.61
C SER A 13 24.75 -11.29 -12.12
N SER A 14 24.99 -12.61 -12.15
CA SER A 14 23.96 -13.58 -12.51
C SER A 14 22.70 -13.48 -11.62
N ALA A 15 22.87 -13.23 -10.31
CA ALA A 15 21.75 -13.05 -9.40
C ALA A 15 20.91 -11.79 -9.73
N GLU A 16 21.58 -10.68 -10.06
CA GLU A 16 20.90 -9.44 -10.47
C GLU A 16 20.19 -9.60 -11.82
N LEU A 17 20.76 -10.37 -12.73
CA LEU A 17 20.10 -10.70 -14.02
C LEU A 17 18.87 -11.59 -13.78
N THR A 18 18.92 -12.56 -12.87
CA THR A 18 17.78 -13.39 -12.49
C THR A 18 16.66 -12.54 -11.88
N GLU A 19 16.99 -11.64 -10.96
CA GLU A 19 16.02 -10.70 -10.37
C GLU A 19 15.33 -9.84 -11.44
N LEU A 20 16.10 -9.37 -12.42
CA LEU A 20 15.55 -8.61 -13.53
C LEU A 20 14.63 -9.47 -14.44
N GLN A 21 15.03 -10.72 -14.69
CA GLN A 21 14.21 -11.67 -15.45
C GLN A 21 12.88 -11.94 -14.73
N ASP A 22 12.92 -12.20 -13.43
CA ASP A 22 11.73 -12.40 -12.60
C ASP A 22 10.83 -11.16 -12.61
N PHE A 23 11.42 -9.98 -12.59
CA PHE A 23 10.66 -8.73 -12.71
C PHE A 23 9.88 -8.67 -14.03
N PHE A 24 10.47 -9.03 -15.17
CA PHE A 24 9.79 -9.04 -16.46
C PHE A 24 8.78 -10.19 -16.57
N THR A 25 9.11 -11.37 -16.07
CA THR A 25 8.23 -12.55 -16.07
C THR A 25 6.90 -12.27 -15.35
N ASN A 26 6.95 -11.58 -14.21
CA ASN A 26 5.77 -11.23 -13.42
C ASN A 26 5.08 -9.93 -13.86
N SER A 27 5.47 -9.33 -14.98
CA SER A 27 4.96 -8.01 -15.40
C SER A 27 3.45 -7.99 -15.64
N SER A 28 2.89 -9.03 -16.26
CA SER A 28 1.45 -9.11 -16.53
C SER A 28 0.63 -9.20 -15.24
N ALA A 29 1.07 -10.01 -14.26
CA ALA A 29 0.42 -10.13 -12.97
C ALA A 29 0.48 -8.80 -12.18
N ARG A 30 1.61 -8.07 -12.24
CA ARG A 30 1.74 -6.74 -11.62
C ARG A 30 0.78 -5.72 -12.25
N ILE A 31 0.71 -5.68 -13.56
CA ILE A 31 -0.19 -4.76 -14.28
C ILE A 31 -1.64 -5.11 -13.94
N SER A 32 -2.02 -6.39 -13.97
CA SER A 32 -3.35 -6.85 -13.61
C SER A 32 -3.72 -6.50 -12.17
N ALA A 33 -2.83 -6.75 -11.20
CA ALA A 33 -3.05 -6.39 -9.80
C ALA A 33 -3.27 -4.87 -9.63
N ALA A 34 -2.43 -4.05 -10.25
CA ALA A 34 -2.54 -2.59 -10.20
C ALA A 34 -3.87 -2.10 -10.81
N GLN A 35 -4.28 -2.66 -11.95
CA GLN A 35 -5.56 -2.34 -12.60
C GLN A 35 -6.75 -2.72 -11.73
N LYS A 36 -6.74 -3.90 -11.10
CA LYS A 36 -7.80 -4.35 -10.19
C LYS A 36 -7.90 -3.45 -8.95
N LEU A 37 -6.78 -3.08 -8.35
CA LEU A 37 -6.77 -2.14 -7.22
C LEU A 37 -7.34 -0.77 -7.63
N ALA A 38 -6.94 -0.25 -8.78
CA ALA A 38 -7.45 1.02 -9.30
C ALA A 38 -8.96 0.96 -9.59
N ALA A 39 -9.41 -0.07 -10.28
CA ALA A 39 -10.82 -0.24 -10.64
C ALA A 39 -11.73 -0.44 -9.42
N ASN A 40 -11.21 -0.98 -8.33
CA ASN A 40 -11.98 -1.27 -7.13
C ASN A 40 -11.64 -0.36 -5.95
N GLN A 41 -10.91 0.74 -6.16
CA GLN A 41 -10.42 1.60 -5.07
C GLN A 41 -11.56 2.04 -4.14
N GLN A 42 -12.66 2.54 -4.69
CA GLN A 42 -13.80 3.01 -3.88
C GLN A 42 -14.40 1.86 -3.06
N LYS A 43 -14.64 0.71 -3.67
CA LYS A 43 -15.14 -0.48 -2.97
C LYS A 43 -14.21 -0.91 -1.83
N ILE A 44 -12.90 -0.92 -2.08
CA ILE A 44 -11.90 -1.29 -1.05
C ILE A 44 -11.95 -0.32 0.12
N VAL A 45 -12.06 0.99 -0.16
CA VAL A 45 -12.15 2.04 0.86
C VAL A 45 -13.45 1.90 1.67
N ASP A 46 -14.59 1.71 1.02
CA ASP A 46 -15.87 1.62 1.69
C ASP A 46 -15.97 0.38 2.59
N GLU A 47 -15.66 -0.80 2.05
CA GLU A 47 -15.70 -2.05 2.82
C GLU A 47 -14.60 -2.08 3.91
N GLY A 48 -13.40 -1.58 3.62
CA GLY A 48 -12.31 -1.48 4.59
C GLY A 48 -12.62 -0.53 5.72
N SER A 49 -13.25 0.63 5.42
CA SER A 49 -13.72 1.57 6.43
C SER A 49 -14.80 0.95 7.32
N GLN A 50 -15.77 0.25 6.75
CA GLN A 50 -16.82 -0.44 7.53
C GLN A 50 -16.21 -1.49 8.47
N LYS A 51 -15.28 -2.31 7.99
CA LYS A 51 -14.56 -3.28 8.84
C LYS A 51 -13.76 -2.61 9.95
N PHE A 52 -13.13 -1.49 9.65
CA PHE A 52 -12.37 -0.70 10.62
C PHE A 52 -13.30 -0.12 11.70
N TRP A 53 -14.41 0.51 11.31
CA TRP A 53 -15.35 1.13 12.26
C TRP A 53 -16.09 0.09 13.11
N ALA A 54 -16.35 -1.10 12.59
CA ALA A 54 -16.89 -2.20 13.38
C ALA A 54 -15.96 -2.63 14.53
N GLN A 55 -14.63 -2.55 14.33
CA GLN A 55 -13.62 -2.90 15.33
C GLN A 55 -13.22 -1.71 16.22
N CYS A 56 -13.36 -0.48 15.72
CA CYS A 56 -13.00 0.76 16.40
C CYS A 56 -14.12 1.81 16.24
N PRO A 57 -15.28 1.61 16.90
CA PRO A 57 -16.45 2.47 16.70
C PRO A 57 -16.23 3.92 17.15
N ASN A 58 -15.37 4.15 18.15
CA ASN A 58 -15.13 5.48 18.74
C ASN A 58 -13.99 6.26 18.06
N THR A 59 -13.69 5.98 16.80
CA THR A 59 -12.68 6.72 16.05
C THR A 59 -13.23 8.05 15.51
N PRO A 60 -12.39 9.10 15.36
CA PRO A 60 -12.84 10.39 14.82
C PRO A 60 -13.53 10.31 13.47
N SER A 61 -13.11 9.38 12.60
CA SER A 61 -13.72 9.16 11.28
C SER A 61 -15.09 8.49 11.33
N ASN A 62 -15.52 7.98 12.48
CA ASN A 62 -16.86 7.39 12.72
C ASN A 62 -17.69 8.22 13.70
N SER A 63 -17.34 9.47 13.92
CA SER A 63 -18.03 10.37 14.88
C SER A 63 -19.29 11.06 14.33
N GLY A 64 -19.76 10.69 13.14
CA GLY A 64 -20.83 11.39 12.41
C GLY A 64 -20.38 12.63 11.65
N SER A 65 -19.11 13.02 11.73
CA SER A 65 -18.55 14.14 10.97
C SER A 65 -18.23 13.72 9.54
N ALA A 66 -19.04 14.11 8.57
CA ALA A 66 -18.81 13.84 7.15
C ALA A 66 -17.41 14.27 6.69
N LYS A 67 -16.89 15.41 7.20
CA LYS A 67 -15.55 15.90 6.88
C LYS A 67 -14.46 14.92 7.37
N LYS A 68 -14.55 14.43 8.61
CA LYS A 68 -13.55 13.50 9.16
C LYS A 68 -13.61 12.14 8.48
N THR A 69 -14.80 11.67 8.14
CA THR A 69 -15.00 10.44 7.35
C THR A 69 -14.34 10.57 5.98
N ALA A 70 -14.63 11.64 5.24
CA ALA A 70 -14.07 11.88 3.91
C ALA A 70 -12.53 11.99 3.92
N LEU A 71 -11.94 12.65 4.93
CA LEU A 71 -10.49 12.73 5.07
C LEU A 71 -9.86 11.36 5.30
N CYS A 72 -10.44 10.54 6.17
CA CYS A 72 -9.98 9.18 6.43
C CYS A 72 -10.03 8.31 5.16
N GLN A 73 -11.16 8.33 4.45
CA GLN A 73 -11.34 7.57 3.22
C GLN A 73 -10.42 8.05 2.09
N ARG A 74 -10.19 9.36 1.98
CA ARG A 74 -9.22 9.93 1.04
C ARG A 74 -7.82 9.38 1.29
N ASP A 75 -7.37 9.35 2.55
CA ASP A 75 -6.04 8.86 2.91
C ASP A 75 -5.93 7.35 2.66
N GLN A 76 -6.96 6.58 2.95
CA GLN A 76 -7.02 5.15 2.62
C GLN A 76 -6.87 4.91 1.11
N GLY A 77 -7.63 5.65 0.28
CA GLY A 77 -7.54 5.57 -1.18
C GLY A 77 -6.17 5.96 -1.71
N TRP A 78 -5.54 6.96 -1.09
CA TRP A 78 -4.18 7.37 -1.43
C TRP A 78 -3.15 6.27 -1.17
N TYR A 79 -3.21 5.58 -0.02
CA TYR A 79 -2.32 4.47 0.28
C TYR A 79 -2.52 3.26 -0.64
N ILE A 80 -3.76 2.94 -1.03
CA ILE A 80 -4.03 1.91 -2.05
C ILE A 80 -3.31 2.25 -3.36
N ARG A 81 -3.37 3.51 -3.78
CA ARG A 81 -2.67 3.99 -4.99
C ARG A 81 -1.16 3.87 -4.86
N LEU A 82 -0.56 4.23 -3.72
CA LEU A 82 0.88 4.07 -3.50
C LEU A 82 1.31 2.61 -3.51
N VAL A 83 0.52 1.70 -2.91
CA VAL A 83 0.76 0.25 -3.01
C VAL A 83 0.70 -0.22 -4.47
N SER A 84 -0.27 0.25 -5.26
CA SER A 84 -0.34 -0.03 -6.70
C SER A 84 0.94 0.41 -7.43
N TYR A 85 1.49 1.58 -7.10
CA TYR A 85 2.76 2.04 -7.68
C TYR A 85 3.95 1.16 -7.25
N CYS A 86 3.97 0.67 -6.02
CA CYS A 86 4.99 -0.28 -5.56
C CYS A 86 4.93 -1.60 -6.32
N ILE A 87 3.72 -2.12 -6.57
CA ILE A 87 3.51 -3.34 -7.37
C ILE A 87 4.07 -3.15 -8.78
N LEU A 88 3.75 -2.04 -9.44
CA LEU A 88 4.25 -1.72 -10.78
C LEU A 88 5.77 -1.54 -10.81
N ALA A 89 6.33 -0.83 -9.84
CA ALA A 89 7.76 -0.59 -9.71
C ALA A 89 8.56 -1.84 -9.28
N GLY A 90 7.89 -2.86 -8.71
CA GLY A 90 8.54 -4.04 -8.13
C GLY A 90 9.39 -3.74 -6.90
N ASN A 91 9.17 -2.59 -6.24
CA ASN A 91 9.87 -2.19 -5.03
C ASN A 91 9.02 -1.21 -4.20
N SER A 92 9.40 -1.00 -2.94
CA SER A 92 8.65 -0.16 -1.99
C SER A 92 8.99 1.33 -2.05
N LYS A 93 9.87 1.75 -2.94
CA LYS A 93 10.34 3.13 -3.00
C LYS A 93 9.22 4.17 -3.18
N PRO A 94 8.19 3.96 -4.02
CA PRO A 94 7.06 4.89 -4.11
C PRO A 94 6.33 5.10 -2.76
N LEU A 95 6.20 4.04 -1.98
CA LEU A 95 5.57 4.13 -0.66
C LEU A 95 6.47 4.85 0.34
N GLU A 96 7.76 4.57 0.35
CA GLU A 96 8.75 5.19 1.24
C GLU A 96 8.89 6.68 0.98
N ASP A 97 9.19 7.06 -0.27
CA ASP A 97 9.53 8.44 -0.64
C ASP A 97 8.31 9.38 -0.62
N ILE A 98 7.10 8.84 -0.90
CA ILE A 98 5.89 9.66 -1.05
C ILE A 98 4.96 9.51 0.16
N GLY A 99 4.82 8.30 0.70
CA GLY A 99 3.75 7.94 1.62
C GLY A 99 4.16 7.78 3.08
N LEU A 100 5.43 7.56 3.37
CA LEU A 100 5.87 7.26 4.73
C LEU A 100 6.73 8.36 5.35
N ASP A 101 7.48 9.11 4.54
CA ASP A 101 8.32 10.19 5.04
C ASP A 101 7.47 11.28 5.70
N GLY A 102 7.76 11.58 6.95
CA GLY A 102 7.06 12.58 7.76
C GLY A 102 5.62 12.23 8.17
N MET A 103 4.98 11.21 7.58
CA MET A 103 3.55 10.92 7.80
C MET A 103 3.24 10.49 9.24
N ARG A 104 4.12 9.69 9.85
CA ARG A 104 3.97 9.29 11.26
C ARG A 104 3.96 10.52 12.19
N ALA A 105 4.89 11.44 11.99
CA ALA A 105 4.96 12.68 12.77
C ALA A 105 3.71 13.55 12.56
N MET A 106 3.24 13.65 11.32
CA MET A 106 2.01 14.39 10.98
C MET A 106 0.79 13.79 11.70
N TYR A 107 0.56 12.49 11.63
CA TYR A 107 -0.59 11.88 12.30
C TYR A 107 -0.53 12.03 13.83
N VAL A 108 0.66 11.92 14.42
CA VAL A 108 0.86 12.18 15.86
C VAL A 108 0.52 13.63 16.20
N SER A 109 0.96 14.61 15.40
CA SER A 109 0.65 16.03 15.61
C SER A 109 -0.84 16.38 15.48
N LEU A 110 -1.57 15.61 14.67
CA LEU A 110 -3.01 15.71 14.50
C LEU A 110 -3.81 14.96 15.60
N GLY A 111 -3.12 14.32 16.55
CA GLY A 111 -3.74 13.55 17.63
C GLY A 111 -4.42 12.27 17.15
N ILE A 112 -4.01 11.73 15.99
CA ILE A 112 -4.57 10.49 15.43
C ILE A 112 -3.79 9.31 16.02
N PRO A 113 -4.45 8.37 16.74
CA PRO A 113 -3.78 7.20 17.29
C PRO A 113 -3.21 6.31 16.18
N LEU A 114 -1.90 6.03 16.20
CA LEU A 114 -1.23 5.21 15.19
C LEU A 114 -1.80 3.79 15.12
N GLN A 115 -2.31 3.27 16.23
CA GLN A 115 -2.99 1.96 16.25
C GLN A 115 -4.26 1.95 15.40
N ASN A 116 -4.99 3.07 15.34
CA ASN A 116 -6.17 3.19 14.49
C ASN A 116 -5.77 3.17 13.00
N LEU A 117 -4.65 3.82 12.63
CA LEU A 117 -4.11 3.77 11.28
C LEU A 117 -3.69 2.36 10.90
N LYS A 118 -2.96 1.68 11.79
CA LYS A 118 -2.55 0.29 11.61
C LYS A 118 -3.75 -0.62 11.38
N LEU A 119 -4.79 -0.49 12.20
CA LEU A 119 -6.02 -1.28 12.07
C LEU A 119 -6.75 -0.97 10.76
N ALA A 120 -6.90 0.32 10.42
CA ALA A 120 -7.53 0.74 9.17
C ALA A 120 -6.81 0.15 7.95
N MET A 121 -5.47 0.24 7.90
CA MET A 121 -4.69 -0.34 6.79
C MET A 121 -4.75 -1.87 6.77
N THR A 122 -4.87 -2.53 7.91
CA THR A 122 -5.10 -3.98 7.99
C THR A 122 -6.46 -4.37 7.39
N CYS A 123 -7.51 -3.60 7.66
CA CYS A 123 -8.83 -3.80 7.07
C CYS A 123 -8.82 -3.57 5.56
N ILE A 124 -8.17 -2.49 5.10
CA ILE A 124 -7.96 -2.19 3.67
C ILE A 124 -7.22 -3.34 2.97
N LYS A 125 -6.10 -3.81 3.54
CA LYS A 125 -5.35 -4.96 3.02
C LYS A 125 -6.25 -6.19 2.85
N SER A 126 -7.03 -6.52 3.88
CA SER A 126 -7.92 -7.70 3.85
C SER A 126 -8.91 -7.65 2.69
N VAL A 127 -9.52 -6.49 2.42
CA VAL A 127 -10.45 -6.32 1.29
C VAL A 127 -9.70 -6.33 -0.04
N ALA A 128 -8.61 -5.58 -0.14
CA ALA A 128 -7.82 -5.47 -1.37
C ALA A 128 -7.31 -6.84 -1.85
N LEU A 129 -6.69 -7.62 -0.96
CA LEU A 129 -6.17 -8.95 -1.31
C LEU A 129 -7.29 -9.94 -1.66
N GLY A 130 -8.49 -9.80 -1.09
CA GLY A 130 -9.64 -10.63 -1.43
C GLY A 130 -10.17 -10.43 -2.86
N LEU A 131 -9.77 -9.35 -3.54
CA LEU A 131 -10.15 -9.06 -4.94
C LEU A 131 -9.08 -9.52 -5.96
N LEU A 132 -7.93 -9.97 -5.48
CA LEU A 132 -6.79 -10.38 -6.29
C LEU A 132 -6.72 -11.91 -6.38
N SER A 133 -6.10 -12.41 -7.46
CA SER A 133 -5.71 -13.82 -7.51
C SER A 133 -4.62 -14.14 -6.47
N SER A 134 -4.35 -15.40 -6.20
CA SER A 134 -3.30 -15.81 -5.26
C SER A 134 -1.92 -15.27 -5.66
N GLU A 135 -1.60 -15.27 -6.95
CA GLU A 135 -0.35 -14.71 -7.50
C GLU A 135 -0.29 -13.18 -7.30
N GLU A 136 -1.34 -12.47 -7.68
CA GLU A 136 -1.44 -11.01 -7.52
C GLU A 136 -1.39 -10.60 -6.04
N ALA A 137 -2.06 -11.36 -5.16
CA ALA A 137 -2.05 -11.12 -3.72
C ALA A 137 -0.66 -11.34 -3.11
N ALA A 138 0.09 -12.33 -3.59
CA ALA A 138 1.48 -12.55 -3.19
C ALA A 138 2.40 -11.38 -3.59
N LEU A 139 2.14 -10.74 -4.74
CA LEU A 139 2.86 -9.54 -5.18
C LEU A 139 2.48 -8.29 -4.38
N ALA A 140 1.21 -8.13 -4.02
CA ALA A 140 0.70 -6.94 -3.34
C ALA A 140 0.90 -6.96 -1.82
N GLY A 141 0.77 -8.14 -1.22
CA GLY A 141 0.79 -8.33 0.24
C GLY A 141 1.97 -7.67 0.96
N PRO A 142 3.23 -7.88 0.51
CA PRO A 142 4.41 -7.30 1.15
C PRO A 142 4.39 -5.77 1.24
N TYR A 143 3.82 -5.07 0.26
CA TYR A 143 3.73 -3.61 0.27
C TYR A 143 2.69 -3.11 1.26
N PHE A 144 1.54 -3.78 1.39
CA PHE A 144 0.58 -3.52 2.46
C PHE A 144 1.19 -3.79 3.84
N ASP A 145 1.95 -4.88 4.00
CA ASP A 145 2.62 -5.19 5.26
C ASP A 145 3.65 -4.14 5.63
N LYS A 146 4.39 -3.62 4.67
CA LYS A 146 5.32 -2.51 4.89
C LYS A 146 4.60 -1.26 5.36
N LEU A 147 3.49 -0.89 4.71
CA LEU A 147 2.64 0.22 5.11
C LEU A 147 2.12 0.05 6.55
N ILE A 148 1.58 -1.12 6.89
CA ILE A 148 1.04 -1.42 8.22
C ILE A 148 2.13 -1.35 9.31
N ARG A 149 3.33 -1.82 9.01
CA ARG A 149 4.47 -1.75 9.95
C ARG A 149 5.03 -0.35 10.16
N ALA A 150 4.77 0.58 9.26
CA ALA A 150 5.24 1.96 9.37
C ALA A 150 4.49 2.78 10.44
N PHE A 151 3.32 2.35 10.81
CA PHE A 151 2.49 2.91 11.89
C PHE A 151 2.57 2.06 13.15
#